data_836860b1861840bf81471715b7f56701
#
_entry.id   836860b1861840bf81471715b7f56701
#
_cell.length_a   1.000
_cell.length_b   1.000
_cell.length_c   1.000
_cell.angle_alpha   90.00
_cell.angle_beta   90.00
_cell.angle_gamma   90.00
#
_symmetry.space_group_name_H-M   'P 1'
#
loop_
_entity.id
_entity.type
_entity.pdbx_description
1 polymer ?
#
loop_
_entity_poly.entity_id
_entity_poly.type
_entity_poly.pdbx_seq_one_letter_code
_entity_poly.pdbx_strand_id
1 'polypeptide(L)'
;MVPPEQSADLRAYYNKHTKTDRLDSRVLARLLLLHPEGLGEIDDLGPAEPLKRAVRHRSSLQKRRTSAMLRLDALIELLGPIWADVLGAGDYNKTALAVLERYADPRALKRLGRKRLTALLIRTSRGHFREKKADQLLAAADETLELWAAGGLDFAELAEDIAAEVRVIKSLELELEAIEDRIDVLYDETDPKGIVVSVPGLGVTLAAGILGRTGDLNRFSNLAGVRSFTGIVPKIDQSGLTDRHKGLTKAGDPGLRQALYLAADQARKVDPTLAARYHRLVVHQGKHHVSAVCSISSVLITRIAACWRNGEHYVLRDIDGTEITETEGRAICADRYKIDPAVRAARRRTNTAKQLKQRASQRKKESTKAAPASDSPTDNPTEKVA
;
A
#
# COMPACT_ATOMS: atom_id res chain seq x y z
N MET A 1 24.66 -10.69 5.26
CA MET A 1 23.27 -10.64 5.86
C MET A 1 22.51 -11.91 5.47
N VAL A 2 21.87 -12.59 6.43
CA VAL A 2 21.12 -13.81 6.15
C VAL A 2 19.65 -13.47 5.88
N PRO A 3 19.07 -13.89 4.73
CA PRO A 3 17.66 -13.73 4.46
C PRO A 3 16.81 -14.49 5.49
N PRO A 4 15.78 -13.86 6.09
CA PRO A 4 14.94 -14.50 7.11
C PRO A 4 14.26 -15.80 6.62
N GLU A 5 13.96 -15.91 5.34
CA GLU A 5 13.35 -17.10 4.73
C GLU A 5 14.31 -18.29 4.76
N GLN A 6 15.58 -18.10 4.39
CA GLN A 6 16.59 -19.17 4.42
C GLN A 6 16.81 -19.71 5.84
N SER A 7 16.87 -18.81 6.83
CA SER A 7 16.98 -19.25 8.23
C SER A 7 15.73 -19.98 8.72
N ALA A 8 14.54 -19.57 8.27
CA ALA A 8 13.28 -20.23 8.60
C ALA A 8 13.17 -21.63 7.94
N ASP A 9 13.55 -21.75 6.67
CA ASP A 9 13.52 -23.00 5.93
C ASP A 9 14.52 -24.01 6.52
N LEU A 10 15.75 -23.56 6.82
CA LEU A 10 16.75 -24.43 7.45
C LEU A 10 16.34 -24.84 8.86
N ARG A 11 15.70 -23.95 9.63
CA ARG A 11 15.12 -24.32 10.93
C ARG A 11 14.02 -25.35 10.76
N ALA A 12 13.11 -25.17 9.80
CA ALA A 12 12.03 -26.12 9.53
C ALA A 12 12.54 -27.50 9.11
N TYR A 13 13.68 -27.54 8.44
CA TYR A 13 14.36 -28.79 8.11
C TYR A 13 14.85 -29.56 9.35
N TYR A 14 15.50 -28.86 10.31
CA TYR A 14 16.03 -29.50 11.52
C TYR A 14 14.97 -29.70 12.63
N ASN A 15 14.04 -28.72 12.80
CA ASN A 15 13.07 -28.73 13.91
C ASN A 15 11.77 -28.03 13.49
N LYS A 16 10.88 -28.75 12.84
CA LYS A 16 9.64 -28.23 12.23
C LYS A 16 8.70 -27.53 13.22
N HIS A 17 8.71 -27.96 14.49
CA HIS A 17 7.70 -27.53 15.48
C HIS A 17 8.27 -26.69 16.62
N THR A 18 9.58 -26.44 16.66
CA THR A 18 10.21 -25.71 17.77
C THR A 18 10.91 -24.47 17.26
N LYS A 19 10.61 -23.33 17.90
CA LYS A 19 11.29 -22.06 17.66
C LYS A 19 11.83 -21.54 18.98
N THR A 20 13.16 -21.46 19.11
CA THR A 20 13.86 -20.85 20.24
C THR A 20 15.06 -20.09 19.72
N ASP A 21 15.49 -19.04 20.44
CA ASP A 21 16.66 -18.24 20.07
C ASP A 21 17.93 -19.09 19.98
N ARG A 22 18.07 -20.07 20.86
CA ARG A 22 19.18 -21.04 20.84
C ARG A 22 19.23 -21.88 19.56
N LEU A 23 18.05 -22.24 19.04
CA LEU A 23 17.92 -22.97 17.78
C LEU A 23 18.24 -22.09 16.59
N ASP A 24 17.71 -20.87 16.61
CA ASP A 24 17.93 -19.89 15.56
C ASP A 24 19.42 -19.50 15.48
N SER A 25 20.12 -19.31 16.61
CA SER A 25 21.56 -19.07 16.66
C SER A 25 22.38 -20.22 16.05
N ARG A 26 22.01 -21.48 16.34
CA ARG A 26 22.66 -22.67 15.75
C ARG A 26 22.41 -22.76 14.25
N VAL A 27 21.20 -22.46 13.81
CA VAL A 27 20.83 -22.43 12.38
C VAL A 27 21.63 -21.37 11.63
N LEU A 28 21.74 -20.17 12.18
CA LEU A 28 22.53 -19.07 11.59
C LEU A 28 24.02 -19.45 11.49
N ALA A 29 24.61 -20.03 12.54
CA ALA A 29 26.00 -20.48 12.51
C ALA A 29 26.24 -21.58 11.45
N ARG A 30 25.30 -22.53 11.30
CA ARG A 30 25.39 -23.58 10.26
C ARG A 30 25.22 -23.05 8.85
N LEU A 31 24.40 -22.02 8.66
CA LEU A 31 24.17 -21.43 7.34
C LEU A 31 25.48 -20.86 6.75
N LEU A 32 26.32 -20.24 7.60
CA LEU A 32 27.63 -19.72 7.20
C LEU A 32 28.57 -20.84 6.71
N LEU A 33 28.45 -22.04 7.25
CA LEU A 33 29.27 -23.19 6.86
C LEU A 33 28.74 -23.91 5.63
N LEU A 34 27.41 -23.95 5.46
CA LEU A 34 26.76 -24.70 4.39
C LEU A 34 26.66 -23.92 3.06
N HIS A 35 26.52 -22.61 3.13
CA HIS A 35 26.33 -21.74 1.96
C HIS A 35 27.08 -20.41 2.09
N PRO A 36 28.42 -20.43 2.23
CA PRO A 36 29.19 -19.19 2.35
C PRO A 36 29.05 -18.29 1.12
N GLU A 37 28.93 -18.88 -0.07
CA GLU A 37 28.75 -18.16 -1.33
C GLU A 37 27.42 -17.44 -1.48
N GLY A 38 26.40 -17.84 -0.71
CA GLY A 38 25.07 -17.20 -0.69
C GLY A 38 24.93 -16.06 0.31
N LEU A 39 25.96 -15.82 1.11
CA LEU A 39 25.99 -14.82 2.18
C LEU A 39 26.97 -13.71 1.79
N GLY A 40 26.45 -12.62 1.25
CA GLY A 40 27.28 -11.43 0.99
C GLY A 40 27.80 -10.80 2.29
N GLU A 41 29.07 -10.54 2.37
CA GLU A 41 29.64 -9.64 3.37
C GLU A 41 29.10 -8.24 3.18
N ILE A 42 28.83 -7.54 4.27
CA ILE A 42 28.37 -6.16 4.26
C ILE A 42 29.41 -5.37 5.05
N ASP A 43 30.38 -4.83 4.33
CA ASP A 43 31.41 -3.97 4.89
C ASP A 43 30.88 -2.56 5.14
N ASP A 44 29.95 -2.10 4.30
CA ASP A 44 29.27 -0.81 4.41
C ASP A 44 27.79 -0.97 4.03
N LEU A 45 26.91 -0.23 4.73
CA LEU A 45 25.47 -0.19 4.44
C LEU A 45 25.17 0.59 3.14
N GLY A 46 26.14 1.28 2.59
CA GLY A 46 26.06 2.06 1.37
C GLY A 46 25.28 3.38 1.50
N PRO A 47 25.41 4.28 0.52
CA PRO A 47 24.77 5.60 0.56
C PRO A 47 23.23 5.54 0.58
N ALA A 48 22.64 4.47 0.13
CA ALA A 48 21.18 4.29 0.15
C ALA A 48 20.60 3.93 1.55
N GLU A 49 21.43 3.68 2.56
CA GLU A 49 20.95 3.29 3.89
C GLU A 49 20.19 4.42 4.61
N PRO A 50 20.68 5.66 4.66
CA PRO A 50 19.93 6.78 5.20
C PRO A 50 18.58 6.99 4.48
N LEU A 51 18.55 6.90 3.15
CA LEU A 51 17.35 6.96 2.34
C LEU A 51 16.37 5.84 2.69
N LYS A 52 16.85 4.62 2.90
CA LYS A 52 16.06 3.46 3.33
C LYS A 52 15.37 3.71 4.67
N ARG A 53 16.07 4.28 5.65
CA ARG A 53 15.47 4.64 6.96
C ARG A 53 14.42 5.73 6.81
N ALA A 54 14.72 6.79 6.06
CA ALA A 54 13.79 7.90 5.82
C ALA A 54 12.49 7.43 5.15
N VAL A 55 12.58 6.62 4.08
CA VAL A 55 11.43 6.05 3.37
C VAL A 55 10.60 5.13 4.29
N ARG A 56 11.24 4.33 5.15
CA ARG A 56 10.52 3.50 6.14
C ARG A 56 9.83 4.34 7.19
N HIS A 57 10.49 5.40 7.67
CA HIS A 57 9.91 6.32 8.62
C HIS A 57 8.68 7.03 8.03
N ARG A 58 8.79 7.59 6.82
CA ARG A 58 7.66 8.16 6.09
C ARG A 58 6.49 7.18 5.98
N SER A 59 6.77 5.92 5.64
CA SER A 59 5.73 4.88 5.56
C SER A 59 5.05 4.61 6.92
N SER A 60 5.78 4.71 8.02
CA SER A 60 5.24 4.59 9.38
C SER A 60 4.34 5.79 9.74
N LEU A 61 4.80 7.02 9.47
CA LEU A 61 4.03 8.24 9.68
C LEU A 61 2.71 8.22 8.87
N GLN A 62 2.78 7.81 7.61
CA GLN A 62 1.60 7.68 6.75
C GLN A 62 0.57 6.68 7.29
N LYS A 63 1.00 5.56 7.85
CA LYS A 63 0.11 4.59 8.51
C LYS A 63 -0.54 5.17 9.76
N ARG A 64 0.24 5.90 10.57
CA ARG A 64 -0.28 6.57 11.77
C ARG A 64 -1.29 7.64 11.41
N ARG A 65 -1.02 8.45 10.37
CA ARG A 65 -1.98 9.44 9.84
C ARG A 65 -3.28 8.77 9.39
N THR A 66 -3.20 7.69 8.61
CA THR A 66 -4.39 6.93 8.18
C THR A 66 -5.17 6.39 9.38
N SER A 67 -4.49 5.87 10.40
CA SER A 67 -5.15 5.40 11.63
C SER A 67 -5.83 6.52 12.42
N ALA A 68 -5.23 7.71 12.50
CA ALA A 68 -5.83 8.87 13.13
C ALA A 68 -7.06 9.38 12.34
N MET A 69 -6.98 9.40 11.01
CA MET A 69 -8.13 9.72 10.16
C MET A 69 -9.32 8.77 10.37
N LEU A 70 -9.07 7.47 10.47
CA LEU A 70 -10.13 6.48 10.73
C LEU A 70 -10.75 6.66 12.12
N ARG A 71 -9.97 7.05 13.14
CA ARG A 71 -10.54 7.39 14.46
C ARG A 71 -11.37 8.66 14.40
N LEU A 72 -10.90 9.67 13.67
CA LEU A 72 -11.66 10.89 13.44
C LEU A 72 -13.01 10.59 12.72
N ASP A 73 -12.99 9.74 11.68
CA ASP A 73 -14.22 9.30 11.01
C ASP A 73 -15.20 8.68 12.01
N ALA A 74 -14.74 7.79 12.88
CA ALA A 74 -15.59 7.13 13.88
C ALA A 74 -16.20 8.12 14.90
N LEU A 75 -15.46 9.17 15.28
CA LEU A 75 -15.99 10.23 16.16
C LEU A 75 -17.02 11.10 15.43
N ILE A 76 -16.78 11.42 14.15
CA ILE A 76 -17.72 12.21 13.33
C ILE A 76 -19.01 11.47 13.05
N GLU A 77 -19.00 10.14 12.95
CA GLU A 77 -20.20 9.32 12.82
C GLU A 77 -21.20 9.55 13.97
N LEU A 78 -20.73 9.89 15.17
CA LEU A 78 -21.58 10.23 16.31
C LEU A 78 -22.30 11.57 16.14
N LEU A 79 -21.76 12.48 15.33
CA LEU A 79 -22.41 13.74 14.99
C LEU A 79 -23.55 13.56 13.96
N GLY A 80 -23.52 12.46 13.19
CA GLY A 80 -24.50 12.14 12.17
C GLY A 80 -23.95 12.08 10.75
N PRO A 81 -24.69 11.46 9.80
CA PRO A 81 -24.20 11.14 8.46
C PRO A 81 -23.92 12.37 7.59
N ILE A 82 -24.66 13.47 7.75
CA ILE A 82 -24.46 14.68 6.95
C ILE A 82 -23.06 15.30 7.16
N TRP A 83 -22.50 15.19 8.35
CA TRP A 83 -21.14 15.71 8.60
C TRP A 83 -20.09 15.05 7.71
N ALA A 84 -20.16 13.75 7.54
CA ALA A 84 -19.27 13.00 6.68
C ALA A 84 -19.35 13.48 5.21
N ASP A 85 -20.55 13.67 4.70
CA ASP A 85 -20.80 14.16 3.34
C ASP A 85 -20.34 15.62 3.15
N VAL A 86 -20.59 16.47 4.13
CA VAL A 86 -20.23 17.88 4.07
C VAL A 86 -18.73 18.08 4.23
N LEU A 87 -18.05 17.33 5.08
CA LEU A 87 -16.62 17.50 5.36
C LEU A 87 -15.71 16.69 4.42
N GLY A 88 -16.23 15.66 3.73
CA GLY A 88 -15.48 14.73 2.90
C GLY A 88 -14.80 13.64 3.73
N ALA A 89 -15.58 12.64 4.14
CA ALA A 89 -15.10 11.52 4.96
C ALA A 89 -13.85 10.86 4.38
N GLY A 90 -12.89 10.56 5.25
CA GLY A 90 -11.65 9.86 4.90
C GLY A 90 -10.55 10.71 4.26
N ASP A 91 -10.86 11.92 3.77
CA ASP A 91 -9.87 12.83 3.18
C ASP A 91 -10.18 14.30 3.54
N TYR A 92 -10.07 14.59 4.85
CA TYR A 92 -10.35 15.93 5.37
C TYR A 92 -9.30 16.95 4.92
N ASN A 93 -9.74 17.95 4.18
CA ASN A 93 -8.88 19.07 3.81
C ASN A 93 -8.59 20.00 5.01
N LYS A 94 -7.64 20.90 4.85
CA LYS A 94 -7.22 21.87 5.91
C LYS A 94 -8.39 22.69 6.47
N THR A 95 -9.41 22.99 5.64
CA THR A 95 -10.61 23.72 6.08
C THR A 95 -11.50 22.88 6.95
N ALA A 96 -11.74 21.61 6.56
CA ALA A 96 -12.52 20.67 7.35
C ALA A 96 -11.87 20.45 8.73
N LEU A 97 -10.56 20.20 8.76
CA LEU A 97 -9.81 20.05 10.02
C LEU A 97 -9.87 21.33 10.90
N ALA A 98 -9.84 22.52 10.29
CA ALA A 98 -9.95 23.78 11.04
C ALA A 98 -11.35 24.02 11.63
N VAL A 99 -12.40 23.56 10.95
CA VAL A 99 -13.78 23.58 11.48
C VAL A 99 -13.94 22.56 12.61
N LEU A 100 -13.51 21.34 12.40
CA LEU A 100 -13.60 20.26 13.40
C LEU A 100 -12.83 20.58 14.69
N GLU A 101 -11.64 21.13 14.58
CA GLU A 101 -10.83 21.48 15.75
C GLU A 101 -11.49 22.49 16.69
N ARG A 102 -12.35 23.38 16.17
CA ARG A 102 -12.87 24.51 16.95
C ARG A 102 -14.38 24.49 17.13
N TYR A 103 -15.10 23.84 16.23
CA TYR A 103 -16.55 23.92 16.13
C TYR A 103 -17.22 22.57 15.85
N ALA A 104 -16.64 21.50 16.38
CA ALA A 104 -17.25 20.17 16.31
C ALA A 104 -18.51 20.06 17.20
N ASP A 105 -18.61 20.85 18.30
CA ASP A 105 -19.87 20.96 19.03
C ASP A 105 -20.90 21.69 18.18
N PRO A 106 -22.03 21.04 17.81
CA PRO A 106 -23.05 21.63 16.96
C PRO A 106 -23.69 22.87 17.59
N ARG A 107 -23.74 22.95 18.91
CA ARG A 107 -24.24 24.13 19.64
C ARG A 107 -23.28 25.32 19.51
N ALA A 108 -21.97 25.07 19.58
CA ALA A 108 -20.96 26.09 19.37
C ALA A 108 -20.94 26.59 17.91
N LEU A 109 -21.11 25.68 16.96
CA LEU A 109 -21.18 26.02 15.53
C LEU A 109 -22.40 26.91 15.22
N LYS A 110 -23.57 26.60 15.79
CA LYS A 110 -24.79 27.45 15.66
C LYS A 110 -24.59 28.82 16.31
N ARG A 111 -23.98 28.89 17.50
CA ARG A 111 -23.67 30.19 18.17
C ARG A 111 -22.71 31.05 17.36
N LEU A 112 -21.77 30.43 16.61
CA LEU A 112 -20.89 31.17 15.70
C LEU A 112 -21.67 31.92 14.63
N GLY A 113 -22.68 31.28 14.10
CA GLY A 113 -23.62 31.82 13.12
C GLY A 113 -23.05 31.89 11.69
N ARG A 114 -23.95 31.98 10.72
CA ARG A 114 -23.64 31.94 9.28
C ARG A 114 -22.53 32.90 8.85
N LYS A 115 -22.62 34.19 9.26
CA LYS A 115 -21.68 35.24 8.80
C LYS A 115 -20.24 34.95 9.23
N ARG A 116 -20.02 34.58 10.49
CA ARG A 116 -18.68 34.30 11.03
C ARG A 116 -18.14 32.97 10.49
N LEU A 117 -19.01 31.95 10.35
CA LEU A 117 -18.64 30.66 9.74
C LEU A 117 -18.22 30.83 8.28
N THR A 118 -18.96 31.64 7.49
CA THR A 118 -18.59 31.96 6.10
C THR A 118 -17.22 32.64 6.04
N ALA A 119 -16.97 33.63 6.92
CA ALA A 119 -15.67 34.30 6.99
C ALA A 119 -14.51 33.34 7.33
N LEU A 120 -14.74 32.41 8.26
CA LEU A 120 -13.79 31.34 8.58
C LEU A 120 -13.49 30.45 7.36
N LEU A 121 -14.54 29.98 6.68
CA LEU A 121 -14.41 29.13 5.50
C LEU A 121 -13.66 29.83 4.36
N ILE A 122 -13.98 31.07 4.05
CA ILE A 122 -13.28 31.87 3.03
C ILE A 122 -11.79 31.96 3.37
N ARG A 123 -11.45 32.29 4.61
CA ARG A 123 -10.08 32.45 5.06
C ARG A 123 -9.28 31.14 4.98
N THR A 124 -9.85 30.03 5.45
CA THR A 124 -9.15 28.73 5.52
C THR A 124 -9.08 28.03 4.16
N SER A 125 -10.05 28.27 3.27
CA SER A 125 -10.11 27.67 1.93
C SER A 125 -9.57 28.58 0.81
N ARG A 126 -9.00 29.74 1.14
CA ARG A 126 -8.59 30.75 0.16
C ARG A 126 -9.73 31.13 -0.81
N GLY A 127 -10.95 31.24 -0.29
CA GLY A 127 -12.13 31.64 -1.06
C GLY A 127 -12.85 30.50 -1.80
N HIS A 128 -12.40 29.27 -1.70
CA HIS A 128 -13.04 28.12 -2.36
C HIS A 128 -14.40 27.77 -1.72
N PHE A 129 -14.50 27.80 -0.39
CA PHE A 129 -15.74 27.56 0.34
C PHE A 129 -16.34 28.89 0.82
N ARG A 130 -17.66 29.03 0.61
CA ARG A 130 -18.41 30.25 0.90
C ARG A 130 -19.74 29.92 1.59
N GLU A 131 -20.76 30.77 1.43
CA GLU A 131 -22.06 30.69 2.09
C GLU A 131 -22.72 29.32 1.97
N LYS A 132 -22.71 28.72 0.78
CA LYS A 132 -23.32 27.40 0.55
C LYS A 132 -22.74 26.33 1.49
N LYS A 133 -21.42 26.37 1.71
CA LYS A 133 -20.75 25.41 2.61
C LYS A 133 -21.09 25.71 4.07
N ALA A 134 -21.23 26.99 4.43
CA ALA A 134 -21.68 27.39 5.77
C ALA A 134 -23.09 26.90 6.05
N ASP A 135 -24.01 27.08 5.08
CA ASP A 135 -25.40 26.60 5.21
C ASP A 135 -25.46 25.07 5.37
N GLN A 136 -24.67 24.32 4.63
CA GLN A 136 -24.56 22.86 4.77
C GLN A 136 -24.06 22.43 6.16
N LEU A 137 -23.06 23.12 6.71
CA LEU A 137 -22.53 22.83 8.04
C LEU A 137 -23.54 23.18 9.14
N LEU A 138 -24.28 24.28 9.01
CA LEU A 138 -25.33 24.64 9.96
C LEU A 138 -26.50 23.64 9.89
N ALA A 139 -26.90 23.19 8.71
CA ALA A 139 -27.90 22.15 8.55
C ALA A 139 -27.47 20.81 9.20
N ALA A 140 -26.21 20.44 9.02
CA ALA A 140 -25.63 19.27 9.69
C ALA A 140 -25.68 19.40 11.22
N ALA A 141 -25.40 20.58 11.75
CA ALA A 141 -25.51 20.86 13.19
C ALA A 141 -26.95 20.78 13.71
N ASP A 142 -27.91 21.27 12.92
CA ASP A 142 -29.33 21.17 13.27
C ASP A 142 -29.79 19.70 13.34
N GLU A 143 -29.45 18.90 12.32
CA GLU A 143 -29.76 17.46 12.31
C GLU A 143 -29.13 16.72 13.50
N THR A 144 -27.87 17.02 13.85
CA THR A 144 -27.24 16.42 15.04
C THR A 144 -28.02 16.72 16.32
N LEU A 145 -28.48 17.96 16.48
CA LEU A 145 -29.25 18.35 17.66
C LEU A 145 -30.63 17.71 17.71
N GLU A 146 -31.25 17.47 16.55
CA GLU A 146 -32.49 16.71 16.43
C GLU A 146 -32.27 15.23 16.74
N LEU A 147 -31.23 14.63 16.20
CA LEU A 147 -30.87 13.22 16.42
C LEU A 147 -30.67 12.91 17.93
N TRP A 148 -30.06 13.83 18.65
CA TRP A 148 -29.74 13.68 20.07
C TRP A 148 -30.63 14.56 20.98
N ALA A 149 -31.86 14.90 20.53
CA ALA A 149 -32.75 15.77 21.28
C ALA A 149 -33.15 15.22 22.68
N ALA A 150 -33.21 13.89 22.82
CA ALA A 150 -33.47 13.23 24.10
C ALA A 150 -32.23 13.21 25.06
N GLY A 151 -31.08 13.73 24.62
CA GLY A 151 -29.83 13.63 25.36
C GLY A 151 -29.08 12.32 25.07
N GLY A 152 -28.05 12.02 25.84
CA GLY A 152 -27.28 10.77 25.70
C GLY A 152 -25.91 10.97 25.06
N LEU A 153 -25.60 12.16 24.52
CA LEU A 153 -24.29 12.51 23.99
C LEU A 153 -23.82 13.85 24.59
N ASP A 154 -22.65 13.83 25.19
CA ASP A 154 -21.98 15.06 25.61
C ASP A 154 -21.21 15.65 24.44
N PHE A 155 -21.75 16.69 23.82
CA PHE A 155 -21.13 17.35 22.68
C PHE A 155 -19.84 18.10 23.01
N ALA A 156 -19.65 18.54 24.24
CA ALA A 156 -18.45 19.23 24.64
C ALA A 156 -17.26 18.26 24.74
N GLU A 157 -17.46 17.10 25.38
CA GLU A 157 -16.43 16.05 25.45
C GLU A 157 -16.15 15.45 24.07
N LEU A 158 -17.18 15.17 23.27
CA LEU A 158 -16.98 14.69 21.90
C LEU A 158 -16.18 15.69 21.05
N ALA A 159 -16.43 16.99 21.21
CA ALA A 159 -15.70 18.03 20.48
C ALA A 159 -14.22 18.08 20.91
N GLU A 160 -13.92 17.85 22.19
CA GLU A 160 -12.52 17.74 22.65
C GLU A 160 -11.83 16.49 22.10
N ASP A 161 -12.51 15.35 22.04
CA ASP A 161 -11.97 14.13 21.42
C ASP A 161 -11.66 14.35 19.94
N ILE A 162 -12.57 14.98 19.21
CA ILE A 162 -12.39 15.34 17.80
C ILE A 162 -11.21 16.31 17.64
N ALA A 163 -11.16 17.34 18.47
CA ALA A 163 -10.07 18.32 18.43
C ALA A 163 -8.71 17.67 18.73
N ALA A 164 -8.66 16.72 19.66
CA ALA A 164 -7.44 15.97 19.98
C ALA A 164 -6.95 15.15 18.76
N GLU A 165 -7.82 14.41 18.09
CA GLU A 165 -7.44 13.67 16.87
C GLU A 165 -7.01 14.62 15.74
N VAL A 166 -7.66 15.76 15.58
CA VAL A 166 -7.24 16.79 14.59
C VAL A 166 -5.85 17.30 14.91
N ARG A 167 -5.51 17.58 16.17
CA ARG A 167 -4.15 17.97 16.57
C ARG A 167 -3.10 16.91 16.22
N VAL A 168 -3.42 15.62 16.45
CA VAL A 168 -2.56 14.50 16.10
C VAL A 168 -2.35 14.44 14.58
N ILE A 169 -3.42 14.58 13.79
CA ILE A 169 -3.33 14.58 12.32
C ILE A 169 -2.44 15.70 11.82
N LYS A 170 -2.64 16.94 12.32
CA LYS A 170 -1.82 18.09 11.96
C LYS A 170 -0.34 17.92 12.30
N SER A 171 -0.05 17.36 13.48
CA SER A 171 1.34 17.06 13.88
C SER A 171 1.97 16.03 12.94
N LEU A 172 1.23 14.98 12.57
CA LEU A 172 1.71 13.98 11.63
C LEU A 172 1.90 14.53 10.21
N GLU A 173 1.10 15.51 9.79
CA GLU A 173 1.26 16.20 8.50
C GLU A 173 2.54 17.04 8.46
N LEU A 174 2.87 17.76 9.53
CA LEU A 174 4.13 18.49 9.65
C LEU A 174 5.35 17.56 9.63
N GLU A 175 5.30 16.44 10.34
CA GLU A 175 6.36 15.45 10.32
C GLU A 175 6.50 14.75 8.95
N LEU A 176 5.38 14.55 8.25
CA LEU A 176 5.40 14.02 6.87
C LEU A 176 6.07 15.00 5.90
N GLU A 177 5.77 16.31 6.01
CA GLU A 177 6.42 17.33 5.20
C GLU A 177 7.93 17.38 5.45
N ALA A 178 8.34 17.42 6.72
CA ALA A 178 9.76 17.44 7.11
C ALA A 178 10.53 16.19 6.65
N ILE A 179 9.92 15.00 6.72
CA ILE A 179 10.59 13.77 6.26
C ILE A 179 10.62 13.69 4.72
N GLU A 180 9.65 14.27 4.01
CA GLU A 180 9.64 14.36 2.55
C GLU A 180 10.77 15.25 2.05
N ASP A 181 10.95 16.44 2.63
CA ASP A 181 12.09 17.32 2.32
C ASP A 181 13.43 16.61 2.53
N ARG A 182 13.54 15.87 3.63
CA ARG A 182 14.75 15.07 3.90
C ARG A 182 14.95 13.94 2.90
N ILE A 183 13.88 13.29 2.45
CA ILE A 183 13.95 12.22 1.43
C ILE A 183 14.45 12.79 0.11
N ASP A 184 14.04 13.99 -0.27
CA ASP A 184 14.48 14.63 -1.52
C ASP A 184 16.00 14.84 -1.51
N VAL A 185 16.56 15.38 -0.41
CA VAL A 185 18.02 15.55 -0.26
C VAL A 185 18.76 14.21 -0.31
N LEU A 186 18.31 13.21 0.45
CA LEU A 186 18.94 11.89 0.48
C LEU A 186 18.80 11.13 -0.85
N TYR A 187 17.75 11.41 -1.60
CA TYR A 187 17.55 10.83 -2.93
C TYR A 187 18.56 11.41 -3.92
N ASP A 188 18.76 12.72 -3.93
CA ASP A 188 19.74 13.39 -4.79
C ASP A 188 21.17 12.93 -4.50
N GLU A 189 21.51 12.67 -3.22
CA GLU A 189 22.79 12.08 -2.83
C GLU A 189 22.94 10.63 -3.33
N THR A 190 21.85 9.86 -3.35
CA THR A 190 21.86 8.44 -3.73
C THR A 190 21.80 8.24 -5.24
N ASP A 191 21.06 9.07 -5.96
CA ASP A 191 20.89 9.05 -7.43
C ASP A 191 21.20 10.43 -8.03
N PRO A 192 22.47 10.90 -7.97
CA PRO A 192 22.83 12.24 -8.44
C PRO A 192 22.62 12.45 -9.94
N LYS A 193 22.47 11.37 -10.70
CA LYS A 193 22.15 11.44 -12.13
C LYS A 193 20.65 11.45 -12.42
N GLY A 194 19.81 11.22 -11.42
CA GLY A 194 18.36 11.12 -11.61
C GLY A 194 17.91 9.96 -12.50
N ILE A 195 18.62 8.84 -12.45
CA ILE A 195 18.37 7.68 -13.33
C ILE A 195 16.97 7.09 -13.04
N VAL A 196 16.62 6.90 -11.77
CA VAL A 196 15.35 6.25 -11.41
C VAL A 196 14.17 7.19 -11.66
N VAL A 197 14.31 8.48 -11.39
CA VAL A 197 13.25 9.48 -11.64
C VAL A 197 13.04 9.75 -13.12
N SER A 198 14.02 9.43 -13.99
CA SER A 198 13.88 9.55 -15.44
C SER A 198 12.83 8.60 -16.04
N VAL A 199 12.39 7.60 -15.28
CA VAL A 199 11.34 6.69 -15.73
C VAL A 199 10.00 7.43 -15.78
N PRO A 200 9.31 7.43 -16.93
CA PRO A 200 8.08 8.19 -17.13
C PRO A 200 7.00 7.89 -16.08
N GLY A 201 6.45 8.95 -15.49
CA GLY A 201 5.40 8.85 -14.47
C GLY A 201 5.89 8.51 -13.07
N LEU A 202 7.21 8.49 -12.82
CA LEU A 202 7.80 8.40 -11.50
C LEU A 202 8.18 9.78 -10.97
N GLY A 203 7.59 10.18 -9.83
CA GLY A 203 8.10 11.31 -9.05
C GLY A 203 9.15 10.85 -8.03
N VAL A 204 9.87 11.81 -7.42
CA VAL A 204 10.94 11.57 -6.45
C VAL A 204 10.49 10.62 -5.33
N THR A 205 9.31 10.79 -4.78
CA THR A 205 8.77 9.93 -3.71
C THR A 205 8.71 8.45 -4.09
N LEU A 206 8.30 8.11 -5.32
CA LEU A 206 8.25 6.72 -5.78
C LEU A 206 9.65 6.21 -6.12
N ALA A 207 10.48 7.03 -6.75
CA ALA A 207 11.86 6.70 -7.07
C ALA A 207 12.68 6.43 -5.79
N ALA A 208 12.57 7.31 -4.80
CA ALA A 208 13.16 7.14 -3.47
C ALA A 208 12.61 5.88 -2.77
N GLY A 209 11.28 5.63 -2.90
CA GLY A 209 10.63 4.44 -2.37
C GLY A 209 11.18 3.14 -2.94
N ILE A 210 11.54 3.12 -4.21
CA ILE A 210 12.16 1.99 -4.90
C ILE A 210 13.63 1.88 -4.50
N LEU A 211 14.41 2.93 -4.70
CA LEU A 211 15.86 2.93 -4.50
C LEU A 211 16.24 2.73 -3.02
N GLY A 212 15.59 3.42 -2.09
CA GLY A 212 15.83 3.25 -0.67
C GLY A 212 15.52 1.85 -0.14
N ARG A 213 14.64 1.10 -0.81
CA ARG A 213 14.30 -0.28 -0.41
C ARG A 213 15.11 -1.34 -1.16
N THR A 214 15.52 -1.07 -2.40
CA THR A 214 16.40 -1.95 -3.16
C THR A 214 17.86 -1.78 -2.76
N GLY A 215 18.28 -0.58 -2.34
CA GLY A 215 19.70 -0.22 -2.22
C GLY A 215 20.37 -0.14 -3.58
N ASP A 216 21.70 -0.25 -3.60
CA ASP A 216 22.45 -0.27 -4.85
C ASP A 216 22.05 -1.46 -5.74
N LEU A 217 21.56 -1.17 -6.93
CA LEU A 217 21.12 -2.18 -7.88
C LEU A 217 22.29 -2.95 -8.51
N ASN A 218 23.54 -2.45 -8.41
CA ASN A 218 24.74 -3.16 -8.87
C ASN A 218 25.11 -4.36 -7.98
N ARG A 219 24.65 -4.38 -6.74
CA ARG A 219 24.89 -5.51 -5.81
C ARG A 219 24.27 -6.84 -6.26
N PHE A 220 23.35 -6.82 -7.19
CA PHE A 220 22.74 -8.05 -7.73
C PHE A 220 23.56 -8.57 -8.89
N SER A 221 23.90 -9.85 -8.91
CA SER A 221 24.66 -10.48 -9.98
C SER A 221 23.99 -10.39 -11.35
N ASN A 222 22.65 -10.43 -11.38
CA ASN A 222 21.88 -10.37 -12.61
C ASN A 222 20.47 -9.75 -12.41
N LEU A 223 19.82 -9.43 -13.51
CA LEU A 223 18.46 -8.83 -13.50
C LEU A 223 17.37 -9.78 -12.97
N ALA A 224 17.59 -11.10 -13.00
CA ALA A 224 16.67 -12.06 -12.42
C ALA A 224 16.70 -11.99 -10.89
N GLY A 225 17.88 -11.81 -10.29
CA GLY A 225 18.05 -11.56 -8.85
C GLY A 225 17.31 -10.31 -8.39
N VAL A 226 17.38 -9.20 -9.15
CA VAL A 226 16.60 -7.99 -8.85
C VAL A 226 15.10 -8.29 -8.80
N ARG A 227 14.57 -9.01 -9.81
CA ARG A 227 13.14 -9.39 -9.84
C ARG A 227 12.74 -10.28 -8.65
N SER A 228 13.55 -11.28 -8.35
CA SER A 228 13.31 -12.19 -7.22
C SER A 228 13.28 -11.44 -5.89
N PHE A 229 14.20 -10.49 -5.70
CA PHE A 229 14.26 -9.64 -4.49
C PHE A 229 12.97 -8.85 -4.24
N THR A 230 12.28 -8.42 -5.31
CA THR A 230 11.01 -7.68 -5.17
C THR A 230 9.85 -8.54 -4.66
N GLY A 231 9.92 -9.86 -4.83
CA GLY A 231 8.82 -10.78 -4.55
C GLY A 231 7.61 -10.64 -5.49
N ILE A 232 7.79 -9.99 -6.67
CA ILE A 232 6.76 -9.85 -7.72
C ILE A 232 6.96 -10.96 -8.79
N VAL A 233 7.57 -12.06 -8.44
CA VAL A 233 7.74 -13.22 -9.33
C VAL A 233 6.69 -14.28 -9.02
N PRO A 234 6.23 -15.03 -10.05
CA PRO A 234 5.29 -16.12 -9.84
C PRO A 234 5.88 -17.21 -8.93
N LYS A 235 5.08 -17.71 -8.00
CA LYS A 235 5.41 -18.94 -7.28
C LYS A 235 4.97 -20.13 -8.13
N ILE A 236 5.93 -20.91 -8.56
CA ILE A 236 5.71 -22.11 -9.35
C ILE A 236 5.86 -23.33 -8.42
N ASP A 237 4.93 -24.24 -8.50
CA ASP A 237 4.95 -25.51 -7.78
C ASP A 237 4.70 -26.60 -8.84
N GLN A 238 5.79 -27.19 -9.32
CA GLN A 238 5.78 -28.24 -10.32
C GLN A 238 6.28 -29.54 -9.71
N SER A 239 5.45 -30.57 -9.71
CA SER A 239 5.85 -31.90 -9.33
C SER A 239 5.22 -32.93 -10.28
N GLY A 240 6.06 -33.65 -11.04
CA GLY A 240 5.61 -34.62 -12.02
C GLY A 240 4.64 -34.00 -13.05
N LEU A 241 3.42 -34.52 -13.12
CA LEU A 241 2.37 -34.07 -14.05
C LEU A 241 1.58 -32.84 -13.53
N THR A 242 1.90 -32.30 -12.36
CA THR A 242 1.13 -31.22 -11.73
C THR A 242 1.87 -29.90 -11.87
N ASP A 243 1.28 -28.95 -12.62
CA ASP A 243 1.75 -27.56 -12.72
C ASP A 243 0.75 -26.63 -12.01
N ARG A 244 1.16 -26.05 -10.88
CA ARG A 244 0.31 -25.17 -10.08
C ARG A 244 0.93 -23.78 -9.95
N HIS A 245 0.30 -22.80 -10.59
CA HIS A 245 0.63 -21.40 -10.39
C HIS A 245 -0.01 -20.87 -9.08
N LYS A 246 0.80 -20.61 -8.06
CA LYS A 246 0.36 -20.18 -6.72
C LYS A 246 0.34 -18.65 -6.52
N GLY A 247 0.28 -17.86 -7.59
CA GLY A 247 0.34 -16.40 -7.51
C GLY A 247 1.77 -15.88 -7.34
N LEU A 248 1.94 -14.74 -6.66
CA LEU A 248 3.26 -14.14 -6.41
C LEU A 248 3.94 -14.76 -5.19
N THR A 249 5.27 -14.82 -5.19
CA THR A 249 6.05 -15.32 -4.04
C THR A 249 5.80 -14.48 -2.79
N LYS A 250 5.64 -13.14 -2.96
CA LYS A 250 5.53 -12.15 -1.89
C LYS A 250 6.73 -12.13 -0.93
N ALA A 251 7.82 -12.81 -1.28
CA ALA A 251 9.09 -12.71 -0.59
C ALA A 251 9.64 -11.28 -0.69
N GLY A 252 10.28 -10.79 0.37
CA GLY A 252 10.84 -9.45 0.39
C GLY A 252 9.90 -8.35 0.90
N ASP A 253 10.30 -7.08 0.69
CA ASP A 253 9.68 -5.89 1.29
C ASP A 253 8.30 -5.55 0.68
N PRO A 254 7.20 -5.54 1.47
CA PRO A 254 5.88 -5.18 0.98
C PRO A 254 5.79 -3.74 0.45
N GLY A 255 6.55 -2.80 1.05
CA GLY A 255 6.57 -1.41 0.62
C GLY A 255 7.24 -1.23 -0.74
N LEU A 256 8.28 -2.04 -1.05
CA LEU A 256 8.88 -2.08 -2.37
C LEU A 256 7.86 -2.57 -3.43
N ARG A 257 7.12 -3.63 -3.12
CA ARG A 257 6.07 -4.12 -4.02
C ARG A 257 4.98 -3.07 -4.27
N GLN A 258 4.58 -2.35 -3.23
CA GLN A 258 3.61 -1.26 -3.35
C GLN A 258 4.15 -0.12 -4.21
N ALA A 259 5.38 0.33 -3.97
CA ALA A 259 6.03 1.38 -4.77
C ALA A 259 6.12 0.99 -6.25
N LEU A 260 6.58 -0.23 -6.54
CA LEU A 260 6.67 -0.75 -7.90
C LEU A 260 5.30 -0.91 -8.57
N TYR A 261 4.27 -1.29 -7.80
CA TYR A 261 2.91 -1.38 -8.32
C TYR A 261 2.39 0.01 -8.74
N LEU A 262 2.55 1.01 -7.88
CA LEU A 262 2.14 2.39 -8.18
C LEU A 262 2.94 2.97 -9.34
N ALA A 263 4.25 2.78 -9.35
CA ALA A 263 5.13 3.19 -10.44
C ALA A 263 4.70 2.57 -11.78
N ALA A 264 4.46 1.27 -11.81
CA ALA A 264 4.02 0.57 -13.02
C ALA A 264 2.61 0.99 -13.49
N ASP A 265 1.69 1.30 -12.56
CA ASP A 265 0.37 1.80 -12.92
C ASP A 265 0.43 3.22 -13.53
N GLN A 266 1.39 4.04 -13.13
CA GLN A 266 1.62 5.34 -13.77
C GLN A 266 2.40 5.20 -15.08
N ALA A 267 3.53 4.48 -15.08
CA ALA A 267 4.39 4.31 -16.25
C ALA A 267 3.63 3.77 -17.47
N ARG A 268 2.72 2.80 -17.29
CA ARG A 268 1.90 2.26 -18.38
C ARG A 268 0.92 3.27 -19.02
N LYS A 269 0.73 4.43 -18.43
CA LYS A 269 -0.11 5.51 -19.00
C LYS A 269 0.69 6.45 -19.88
N VAL A 270 2.03 6.31 -19.86
CA VAL A 270 2.98 7.17 -20.55
C VAL A 270 3.84 6.36 -21.54
N ASP A 271 4.24 5.15 -21.18
CA ASP A 271 5.08 4.26 -21.99
C ASP A 271 4.23 3.34 -22.88
N PRO A 272 4.23 3.53 -24.21
CA PRO A 272 3.44 2.72 -25.15
C PRO A 272 3.78 1.23 -25.08
N THR A 273 5.03 0.86 -24.82
CA THR A 273 5.43 -0.55 -24.75
C THR A 273 4.85 -1.24 -23.50
N LEU A 274 4.76 -0.52 -22.38
CA LEU A 274 4.10 -0.99 -21.17
C LEU A 274 2.57 -0.98 -21.31
N ALA A 275 2.03 0.04 -21.99
CA ALA A 275 0.60 0.14 -22.31
C ALA A 275 0.14 -1.02 -23.18
N ALA A 276 0.88 -1.33 -24.26
CA ALA A 276 0.61 -2.47 -25.14
C ALA A 276 0.61 -3.79 -24.37
N ARG A 277 1.62 -4.00 -23.52
CA ARG A 277 1.69 -5.18 -22.65
C ARG A 277 0.48 -5.27 -21.72
N TYR A 278 0.10 -4.15 -21.08
CA TYR A 278 -1.07 -4.09 -20.22
C TYR A 278 -2.36 -4.41 -20.97
N HIS A 279 -2.55 -3.79 -22.14
CA HIS A 279 -3.71 -4.02 -23.01
C HIS A 279 -3.83 -5.49 -23.40
N ARG A 280 -2.73 -6.11 -23.87
CA ARG A 280 -2.70 -7.53 -24.19
C ARG A 280 -3.09 -8.43 -23.02
N LEU A 281 -2.56 -8.13 -21.81
CA LEU A 281 -2.86 -8.92 -20.60
C LEU A 281 -4.33 -8.82 -20.19
N VAL A 282 -4.92 -7.63 -20.25
CA VAL A 282 -6.30 -7.38 -19.79
C VAL A 282 -7.33 -7.76 -20.86
N VAL A 283 -7.13 -7.32 -22.11
CA VAL A 283 -8.10 -7.49 -23.18
C VAL A 283 -8.03 -8.91 -23.76
N HIS A 284 -6.85 -9.34 -24.22
CA HIS A 284 -6.70 -10.63 -24.90
C HIS A 284 -6.54 -11.81 -23.93
N GLN A 285 -5.79 -11.67 -22.85
CA GLN A 285 -5.59 -12.76 -21.88
C GLN A 285 -6.58 -12.76 -20.72
N GLY A 286 -7.44 -11.77 -20.62
CA GLY A 286 -8.45 -11.68 -19.56
C GLY A 286 -7.92 -11.56 -18.15
N LYS A 287 -6.67 -11.12 -17.97
CA LYS A 287 -6.09 -10.93 -16.62
C LYS A 287 -6.74 -9.77 -15.91
N HIS A 288 -6.86 -9.90 -14.60
CA HIS A 288 -7.31 -8.83 -13.75
C HIS A 288 -6.28 -7.69 -13.69
N HIS A 289 -6.76 -6.45 -13.52
CA HIS A 289 -5.95 -5.24 -13.44
C HIS A 289 -4.71 -5.41 -12.53
N VAL A 290 -4.91 -5.81 -11.27
CA VAL A 290 -3.80 -5.99 -10.32
C VAL A 290 -2.75 -6.97 -10.82
N SER A 291 -3.17 -8.11 -11.40
CA SER A 291 -2.27 -9.12 -11.96
C SER A 291 -1.50 -8.60 -13.17
N ALA A 292 -2.15 -7.81 -14.02
CA ALA A 292 -1.52 -7.19 -15.18
C ALA A 292 -0.48 -6.14 -14.75
N VAL A 293 -0.82 -5.26 -13.80
CA VAL A 293 0.12 -4.26 -13.25
C VAL A 293 1.30 -4.93 -12.56
N CYS A 294 1.10 -6.00 -11.77
CA CYS A 294 2.21 -6.76 -11.18
C CYS A 294 3.16 -7.33 -12.25
N SER A 295 2.63 -7.79 -13.38
CA SER A 295 3.46 -8.25 -14.51
C SER A 295 4.27 -7.10 -15.13
N ILE A 296 3.71 -5.88 -15.18
CA ILE A 296 4.41 -4.68 -15.65
C ILE A 296 5.46 -4.25 -14.63
N SER A 297 5.16 -4.30 -13.32
CA SER A 297 6.10 -3.98 -12.25
C SER A 297 7.40 -4.79 -12.36
N SER A 298 7.28 -6.07 -12.69
CA SER A 298 8.44 -6.95 -12.91
C SER A 298 9.28 -6.54 -14.13
N VAL A 299 8.65 -6.03 -15.19
CA VAL A 299 9.38 -5.47 -16.36
C VAL A 299 10.01 -4.13 -16.00
N LEU A 300 9.26 -3.26 -15.31
CA LEU A 300 9.70 -1.92 -14.95
C LEU A 300 10.97 -1.97 -14.09
N ILE A 301 10.98 -2.78 -13.03
CA ILE A 301 12.18 -2.91 -12.17
C ILE A 301 13.39 -3.46 -12.93
N THR A 302 13.17 -4.33 -13.90
CA THR A 302 14.24 -4.84 -14.77
C THR A 302 14.84 -3.72 -15.63
N ARG A 303 13.98 -2.85 -16.19
CA ARG A 303 14.41 -1.69 -16.98
C ARG A 303 15.14 -0.65 -16.12
N ILE A 304 14.60 -0.33 -14.94
CA ILE A 304 15.26 0.54 -13.95
C ILE A 304 16.67 0.02 -13.63
N ALA A 305 16.79 -1.27 -13.34
CA ALA A 305 18.07 -1.88 -13.00
C ALA A 305 19.05 -1.89 -14.20
N ALA A 306 18.55 -2.03 -15.42
CA ALA A 306 19.38 -1.92 -16.62
C ALA A 306 19.89 -0.48 -16.82
N CYS A 307 19.02 0.53 -16.72
CA CYS A 307 19.41 1.94 -16.79
C CYS A 307 20.44 2.29 -15.69
N TRP A 308 20.22 1.82 -14.47
CA TRP A 308 21.14 2.02 -13.35
C TRP A 308 22.55 1.46 -13.63
N ARG A 309 22.62 0.21 -14.13
CA ARG A 309 23.88 -0.44 -14.46
C ARG A 309 24.64 0.24 -15.58
N ASN A 310 23.92 0.74 -16.58
CA ASN A 310 24.52 1.46 -17.69
C ASN A 310 24.87 2.91 -17.33
N GLY A 311 24.32 3.44 -16.24
CA GLY A 311 24.46 4.85 -15.86
C GLY A 311 23.72 5.80 -16.81
N GLU A 312 22.65 5.32 -17.47
CA GLU A 312 21.88 6.02 -18.50
C GLU A 312 20.44 6.29 -18.04
N HIS A 313 19.86 7.37 -18.53
CA HIS A 313 18.45 7.67 -18.31
C HIS A 313 17.55 6.70 -19.06
N TYR A 314 16.31 6.59 -18.60
CA TYR A 314 15.27 5.83 -19.28
C TYR A 314 14.89 6.53 -20.58
N VAL A 315 15.00 5.82 -21.69
CA VAL A 315 14.59 6.33 -23.00
C VAL A 315 13.22 5.80 -23.34
N LEU A 316 12.25 6.72 -23.51
CA LEU A 316 10.89 6.37 -23.86
C LEU A 316 10.80 6.08 -25.37
N ARG A 317 10.22 4.92 -25.72
CA ARG A 317 10.11 4.47 -27.10
C ARG A 317 8.71 3.97 -27.43
N ASP A 318 8.25 4.20 -28.67
CA ASP A 318 7.07 3.52 -29.20
C ASP A 318 7.39 2.03 -29.51
N ILE A 319 6.41 1.26 -29.92
CA ILE A 319 6.55 -0.18 -30.20
C ILE A 319 7.50 -0.46 -31.36
N ASP A 320 7.56 0.46 -32.33
CA ASP A 320 8.47 0.40 -33.48
C ASP A 320 9.93 0.73 -33.13
N GLY A 321 10.21 1.14 -31.89
CA GLY A 321 11.52 1.51 -31.40
C GLY A 321 11.87 3.00 -31.54
N THR A 322 11.00 3.81 -32.13
CA THR A 322 11.18 5.27 -32.27
C THR A 322 11.18 5.94 -30.90
N GLU A 323 12.16 6.82 -30.66
CA GLU A 323 12.21 7.62 -29.43
C GLU A 323 11.12 8.71 -29.47
N ILE A 324 10.42 8.88 -28.34
CA ILE A 324 9.29 9.76 -28.20
C ILE A 324 9.35 10.55 -26.90
N THR A 325 8.67 11.67 -26.84
CA THR A 325 8.49 12.46 -25.64
C THR A 325 7.38 11.88 -24.73
N GLU A 326 7.34 12.28 -23.46
CA GLU A 326 6.25 11.87 -22.55
C GLU A 326 4.87 12.31 -23.04
N THR A 327 4.79 13.50 -23.69
CA THR A 327 3.51 14.02 -24.22
C THR A 327 3.00 13.13 -25.35
N GLU A 328 3.87 12.76 -26.28
CA GLU A 328 3.55 11.84 -27.36
C GLU A 328 3.19 10.45 -26.83
N GLY A 329 3.97 9.94 -25.87
CA GLY A 329 3.69 8.66 -25.22
C GLY A 329 2.32 8.62 -24.55
N ARG A 330 1.92 9.68 -23.84
CA ARG A 330 0.56 9.82 -23.25
C ARG A 330 -0.52 9.81 -24.32
N ALA A 331 -0.32 10.53 -25.41
CA ALA A 331 -1.27 10.57 -26.52
C ALA A 331 -1.44 9.20 -27.17
N ILE A 332 -0.32 8.52 -27.47
CA ILE A 332 -0.31 7.15 -28.02
C ILE A 332 -1.01 6.18 -27.08
N CYS A 333 -0.72 6.23 -25.77
CA CYS A 333 -1.34 5.37 -24.78
C CYS A 333 -2.86 5.59 -24.69
N ALA A 334 -3.31 6.83 -24.74
CA ALA A 334 -4.72 7.19 -24.66
C ALA A 334 -5.52 6.80 -25.92
N ASP A 335 -4.90 6.87 -27.07
CA ASP A 335 -5.51 6.51 -28.36
C ASP A 335 -5.49 5.00 -28.63
N ARG A 336 -4.29 4.40 -28.75
CA ARG A 336 -4.13 3.01 -29.21
C ARG A 336 -4.45 1.96 -28.13
N TYR A 337 -4.29 2.29 -26.84
CA TYR A 337 -4.42 1.31 -25.72
C TYR A 337 -5.56 1.64 -24.78
N LYS A 338 -6.53 2.41 -25.23
CA LYS A 338 -7.76 2.66 -24.50
C LYS A 338 -8.53 1.35 -24.30
N ILE A 339 -8.85 1.03 -23.04
CA ILE A 339 -9.66 -0.14 -22.71
C ILE A 339 -11.09 0.30 -22.47
N ASP A 340 -12.03 -0.32 -23.17
CA ASP A 340 -13.46 -0.09 -23.01
C ASP A 340 -13.86 -0.27 -21.53
N PRO A 341 -14.58 0.68 -20.93
CA PRO A 341 -15.14 0.55 -19.59
C PRO A 341 -15.95 -0.73 -19.37
N ALA A 342 -16.66 -1.23 -20.39
CA ALA A 342 -17.43 -2.46 -20.34
C ALA A 342 -16.53 -3.69 -20.11
N VAL A 343 -15.35 -3.75 -20.75
CA VAL A 343 -14.36 -4.81 -20.54
C VAL A 343 -13.83 -4.75 -19.10
N ARG A 344 -13.55 -3.56 -18.57
CA ARG A 344 -13.11 -3.39 -17.17
C ARG A 344 -14.18 -3.84 -16.20
N ALA A 345 -15.45 -3.46 -16.42
CA ALA A 345 -16.57 -3.83 -15.56
C ALA A 345 -16.81 -5.35 -15.58
N ALA A 346 -16.77 -5.98 -16.75
CA ALA A 346 -16.92 -7.43 -16.89
C ALA A 346 -15.82 -8.19 -16.12
N ARG A 347 -14.54 -7.73 -16.22
CA ARG A 347 -13.42 -8.34 -15.49
C ARG A 347 -13.53 -8.16 -13.99
N ARG A 348 -14.01 -7.00 -13.51
CA ARG A 348 -14.26 -6.75 -12.08
C ARG A 348 -15.31 -7.71 -11.52
N ARG A 349 -16.43 -7.90 -12.22
CA ARG A 349 -17.51 -8.82 -11.82
C ARG A 349 -17.03 -10.27 -11.72
N THR A 350 -16.29 -10.74 -12.73
CA THR A 350 -15.74 -12.11 -12.74
C THR A 350 -14.80 -12.36 -11.56
N ASN A 351 -13.98 -11.39 -11.18
CA ASN A 351 -13.09 -11.53 -10.05
C ASN A 351 -13.81 -11.50 -8.71
N THR A 352 -14.81 -10.65 -8.55
CA THR A 352 -15.62 -10.62 -7.31
C THR A 352 -16.30 -11.97 -7.11
N ALA A 353 -16.88 -12.56 -8.15
CA ALA A 353 -17.50 -13.89 -8.09
C ALA A 353 -16.47 -14.99 -7.74
N LYS A 354 -15.26 -14.96 -8.31
CA LYS A 354 -14.18 -15.88 -7.95
C LYS A 354 -13.74 -15.73 -6.50
N GLN A 355 -13.56 -14.50 -6.01
CA GLN A 355 -13.18 -14.23 -4.63
C GLN A 355 -14.26 -14.70 -3.63
N LEU A 356 -15.53 -14.48 -3.93
CA LEU A 356 -16.64 -14.97 -3.11
C LEU A 356 -16.66 -16.50 -3.06
N LYS A 357 -16.48 -17.19 -4.18
CA LYS A 357 -16.35 -18.65 -4.22
C LYS A 357 -15.16 -19.17 -3.41
N GLN A 358 -14.01 -18.51 -3.49
CA GLN A 358 -12.80 -18.86 -2.72
C GLN A 358 -13.02 -18.66 -1.21
N ARG A 359 -13.62 -17.55 -0.79
CA ARG A 359 -13.97 -17.28 0.62
C ARG A 359 -14.97 -18.30 1.16
N ALA A 360 -16.00 -18.64 0.38
CA ALA A 360 -16.95 -19.68 0.74
C ALA A 360 -16.30 -21.07 0.91
N SER A 361 -15.39 -21.42 0.00
CA SER A 361 -14.61 -22.67 0.09
C SER A 361 -13.66 -22.70 1.29
N GLN A 362 -13.02 -21.57 1.63
CA GLN A 362 -12.17 -21.45 2.81
C GLN A 362 -12.96 -21.59 4.11
N ARG A 363 -14.08 -20.88 4.25
CA ARG A 363 -15.00 -20.99 5.40
C ARG A 363 -15.50 -22.42 5.59
N LYS A 364 -15.82 -23.12 4.49
CA LYS A 364 -16.25 -24.53 4.56
C LYS A 364 -15.13 -25.47 5.04
N LYS A 365 -13.88 -25.22 4.67
CA LYS A 365 -12.70 -25.95 5.16
C LYS A 365 -12.40 -25.69 6.63
N GLU A 366 -12.57 -24.45 7.08
CA GLU A 366 -12.38 -24.05 8.47
C GLU A 366 -13.47 -24.63 9.38
N SER A 367 -14.73 -24.63 8.94
CA SER A 367 -15.82 -25.26 9.67
C SER A 367 -15.68 -26.79 9.78
N THR A 368 -15.18 -27.44 8.74
CA THR A 368 -14.91 -28.91 8.78
C THR A 368 -13.73 -29.26 9.68
N LYS A 369 -12.80 -28.32 9.90
CA LYS A 369 -11.63 -28.48 10.77
C LYS A 369 -11.93 -28.18 12.24
N ALA A 370 -13.02 -27.45 12.50
CA ALA A 370 -13.49 -27.04 13.83
C ALA A 370 -14.58 -27.96 14.40
N ALA A 371 -15.02 -28.99 13.66
CA ALA A 371 -15.94 -29.98 14.19
C ALA A 371 -15.20 -30.86 15.22
N PRO A 372 -15.65 -30.97 16.47
CA PRO A 372 -15.01 -31.83 17.47
C PRO A 372 -15.10 -33.26 17.00
N ALA A 373 -13.99 -34.01 17.20
CA ALA A 373 -13.97 -35.44 17.01
C ALA A 373 -15.04 -36.07 17.93
N SER A 374 -16.02 -36.72 17.33
CA SER A 374 -17.02 -37.48 18.09
C SER A 374 -16.34 -38.53 18.93
N ASP A 375 -16.54 -38.45 20.25
CA ASP A 375 -16.13 -39.49 21.21
C ASP A 375 -16.57 -40.83 20.72
N SER A 376 -15.61 -41.71 20.51
CA SER A 376 -15.84 -43.15 20.37
C SER A 376 -16.25 -43.71 21.74
N PRO A 377 -17.27 -44.55 21.87
CA PRO A 377 -17.65 -45.14 23.15
C PRO A 377 -16.52 -46.08 23.64
N THR A 378 -16.02 -45.81 24.82
CA THR A 378 -15.15 -46.71 25.57
C THR A 378 -15.93 -47.96 25.92
N ASP A 379 -15.69 -49.05 25.23
CA ASP A 379 -16.05 -50.38 25.68
C ASP A 379 -15.22 -50.76 26.91
N ASN A 380 -15.89 -50.93 28.01
CA ASN A 380 -15.38 -51.37 29.29
C ASN A 380 -15.49 -52.91 29.33
N PRO A 381 -14.42 -53.71 29.37
CA PRO A 381 -14.55 -55.12 29.63
C PRO A 381 -14.61 -55.34 31.12
N THR A 382 -15.79 -55.77 31.56
CA THR A 382 -16.08 -56.35 32.87
C THR A 382 -15.11 -57.49 33.23
N GLU A 383 -14.58 -57.40 34.46
CA GLU A 383 -14.01 -58.49 35.23
C GLU A 383 -14.81 -59.78 35.12
N LYS A 384 -14.11 -60.90 34.94
CA LYS A 384 -14.48 -62.20 35.54
C LYS A 384 -13.27 -62.87 36.14
N VAL A 385 -13.37 -62.99 37.45
CA VAL A 385 -12.64 -63.85 38.37
C VAL A 385 -12.78 -65.30 37.94
N ALA A 386 -11.67 -66.02 37.91
CA ALA A 386 -11.45 -67.39 38.51
C ALA A 386 -9.95 -67.69 38.39
#